data_b313e3f9dc60ab7133faa3b1d829f7b5
#
_entry.id   b313e3f9dc60ab7133faa3b1d829f7b5
#
_cell.length_a   1.000
_cell.length_b   1.000
_cell.length_c   1.000
_cell.angle_alpha   90.00
_cell.angle_beta   90.00
_cell.angle_gamma   90.00
#
_symmetry.space_group_name_H-M   'P 1'
#
loop_
_entity.id
_entity.type
_entity.pdbx_description
1 polymer ?
#
loop_
_entity_poly.entity_id
_entity_poly.type
_entity_poly.pdbx_seq_one_letter_code
_entity_poly.pdbx_strand_id
1 'polypeptide(L)'
;MPLQATATATLPIWSIFWTFLKLGLTSFGGPIAHLGYYRNEFVLRRQWLDEARYGDLVALCQFLPGPASSQVGFALGVLRGGGLAGGLAAWIGFTLPSALLMFAFALGAASLVGLGAAGVVHGLKLVAVAVVAQAVWGMARTLTPDRRRIAIALGAIAIVVLVDGPTGQLAAIAAGAGAGYRLCRGPAAQSGPELSMPVSRRAGIAALVLFGVLLLGLPLLSGLTGHRPLALLDAFYRSGALVFGGGHVVLPLLQAETVATGWIPNETFLAGYGLAQALPGPLFAFAAFLGAQAGMTAGAPTGAALALLALFLPGLLLVYGTLPFWDGLRRHAAARHAMMGANAAVVGILAAALYHPVWTAAVFDIRDACIALGGFMLLTLWKTPSWIVVILLVALGAVGAS
;
A
#
# COMPACT_ATOMS: atom_id res chain seq x y z
N MET A 1 -39.64 -10.24 12.03
CA MET A 1 -38.97 -10.03 13.33
C MET A 1 -37.66 -9.36 13.05
N PRO A 2 -37.41 -8.13 13.54
CA PRO A 2 -36.09 -7.50 13.39
C PRO A 2 -35.13 -8.25 14.31
N LEU A 3 -34.07 -8.84 13.73
CA LEU A 3 -32.94 -9.38 14.47
C LEU A 3 -32.32 -8.21 15.25
N GLN A 4 -32.58 -8.24 16.56
CA GLN A 4 -31.93 -7.34 17.52
C GLN A 4 -30.42 -7.41 17.29
N ALA A 5 -29.81 -6.24 17.07
CA ALA A 5 -28.39 -6.09 17.07
C ALA A 5 -27.86 -6.48 18.45
N THR A 6 -27.52 -7.76 18.63
CA THR A 6 -26.78 -8.21 19.80
C THR A 6 -25.48 -7.40 19.82
N ALA A 7 -25.33 -6.61 20.86
CA ALA A 7 -24.05 -5.94 21.17
C ALA A 7 -22.99 -7.06 21.16
N THR A 8 -22.21 -7.12 20.07
CA THR A 8 -21.24 -8.19 19.90
C THR A 8 -20.16 -8.02 20.94
N ALA A 9 -20.08 -8.96 21.90
CA ALA A 9 -19.07 -8.98 22.94
C ALA A 9 -17.67 -8.76 22.36
N THR A 10 -16.86 -7.95 23.03
CA THR A 10 -15.47 -7.73 22.64
C THR A 10 -14.70 -9.03 22.76
N LEU A 11 -13.81 -9.27 21.80
CA LEU A 11 -12.95 -10.44 21.81
C LEU A 11 -11.65 -10.15 22.54
N PRO A 12 -11.03 -11.15 23.19
CA PRO A 12 -9.69 -11.01 23.73
C PRO A 12 -8.70 -10.58 22.63
N ILE A 13 -7.83 -9.64 22.94
CA ILE A 13 -6.84 -9.09 22.00
C ILE A 13 -5.96 -10.19 21.40
N TRP A 14 -5.59 -11.18 22.19
CA TRP A 14 -4.83 -12.35 21.76
C TRP A 14 -5.55 -13.18 20.67
N SER A 15 -6.87 -13.36 20.79
CA SER A 15 -7.67 -14.05 19.78
C SER A 15 -7.68 -13.29 18.44
N ILE A 16 -7.73 -11.95 18.51
CA ILE A 16 -7.63 -11.08 17.32
C ILE A 16 -6.26 -11.25 16.67
N PHE A 17 -5.18 -11.14 17.46
CA PHE A 17 -3.82 -11.30 16.98
C PHE A 17 -3.63 -12.63 16.23
N TRP A 18 -3.99 -13.78 16.83
CA TRP A 18 -3.83 -15.10 16.20
C TRP A 18 -4.68 -15.24 14.92
N THR A 19 -5.88 -14.67 14.91
CA THR A 19 -6.72 -14.70 13.71
C THR A 19 -6.04 -13.96 12.56
N PHE A 20 -5.50 -12.78 12.82
CA PHE A 20 -4.82 -11.99 11.81
C PHE A 20 -3.42 -12.53 11.47
N LEU A 21 -2.73 -13.17 12.41
CA LEU A 21 -1.47 -13.87 12.15
C LEU A 21 -1.68 -15.01 11.15
N LYS A 22 -2.73 -15.82 11.34
CA LYS A 22 -3.08 -16.86 10.37
C LYS A 22 -3.35 -16.28 8.99
N LEU A 23 -4.12 -15.18 8.90
CA LEU A 23 -4.36 -14.50 7.64
C LEU A 23 -3.07 -13.92 7.03
N GLY A 24 -2.19 -13.34 7.85
CA GLY A 24 -0.89 -12.84 7.40
C GLY A 24 0.01 -13.92 6.81
N LEU A 25 -0.09 -15.16 7.29
CA LEU A 25 0.65 -16.31 6.76
C LEU A 25 0.02 -16.94 5.50
N THR A 26 -1.27 -16.71 5.24
CA THR A 26 -2.01 -17.44 4.19
C THR A 26 -2.59 -16.56 3.10
N SER A 27 -2.62 -15.23 3.28
CA SER A 27 -3.23 -14.30 2.34
C SER A 27 -2.23 -13.83 1.29
N PHE A 28 -2.25 -14.45 0.13
CA PHE A 28 -1.47 -14.06 -1.05
C PHE A 28 -2.32 -13.22 -2.01
N GLY A 29 -1.67 -12.47 -2.92
CA GLY A 29 -2.34 -11.82 -4.05
C GLY A 29 -2.70 -10.34 -3.85
N GLY A 30 -2.13 -9.71 -2.83
CA GLY A 30 -2.20 -8.25 -2.64
C GLY A 30 -3.55 -7.72 -2.12
N PRO A 31 -3.76 -6.38 -2.10
CA PRO A 31 -4.84 -5.75 -1.36
C PRO A 31 -6.26 -6.23 -1.72
N ILE A 32 -6.54 -6.46 -3.00
CA ILE A 32 -7.87 -6.91 -3.45
C ILE A 32 -8.17 -8.33 -2.96
N ALA A 33 -7.18 -9.22 -3.05
CA ALA A 33 -7.31 -10.59 -2.55
C ALA A 33 -7.49 -10.60 -1.02
N HIS A 34 -6.76 -9.76 -0.29
CA HIS A 34 -6.88 -9.62 1.16
C HIS A 34 -8.31 -9.24 1.57
N LEU A 35 -8.95 -8.32 0.88
CA LEU A 35 -10.36 -7.98 1.13
C LEU A 35 -11.27 -9.20 0.91
N GLY A 36 -11.00 -10.04 -0.09
CA GLY A 36 -11.71 -11.30 -0.29
C GLY A 36 -11.53 -12.28 0.87
N TYR A 37 -10.29 -12.47 1.36
CA TYR A 37 -10.01 -13.31 2.54
C TYR A 37 -10.71 -12.78 3.80
N TYR A 38 -10.69 -11.45 4.03
CA TYR A 38 -11.38 -10.84 5.16
C TYR A 38 -12.89 -11.00 5.08
N ARG A 39 -13.48 -10.82 3.88
CA ARG A 39 -14.92 -11.10 3.68
C ARG A 39 -15.26 -12.54 4.03
N ASN A 40 -14.50 -13.51 3.52
CA ASN A 40 -14.73 -14.92 3.83
C ASN A 40 -14.61 -15.22 5.32
N GLU A 41 -13.56 -14.72 5.99
CA GLU A 41 -13.31 -15.01 7.41
C GLU A 41 -14.27 -14.27 8.32
N PHE A 42 -14.50 -12.96 8.09
CA PHE A 42 -15.20 -12.10 9.05
C PHE A 42 -16.68 -11.87 8.76
N VAL A 43 -17.12 -12.02 7.52
CA VAL A 43 -18.54 -11.93 7.14
C VAL A 43 -19.16 -13.31 7.07
N LEU A 44 -18.59 -14.21 6.26
CA LEU A 44 -19.22 -15.50 5.98
C LEU A 44 -19.00 -16.51 7.12
N ARG A 45 -17.76 -16.65 7.63
CA ARG A 45 -17.39 -17.68 8.59
C ARG A 45 -17.63 -17.27 10.03
N ARG A 46 -17.09 -16.12 10.46
CA ARG A 46 -17.15 -15.65 11.86
C ARG A 46 -18.32 -14.73 12.14
N GLN A 47 -18.95 -14.20 11.12
CA GLN A 47 -20.09 -13.28 11.22
C GLN A 47 -19.80 -12.10 12.18
N TRP A 48 -18.60 -11.51 12.06
CA TRP A 48 -18.22 -10.36 12.87
C TRP A 48 -19.03 -9.12 12.50
N LEU A 49 -19.42 -9.00 11.23
CA LEU A 49 -20.28 -7.97 10.68
C LEU A 49 -21.02 -8.54 9.45
N ASP A 50 -22.10 -7.87 9.06
CA ASP A 50 -22.83 -8.19 7.85
C ASP A 50 -22.13 -7.65 6.59
N GLU A 51 -22.60 -8.08 5.42
CA GLU A 51 -22.06 -7.70 4.12
C GLU A 51 -22.11 -6.19 3.88
N ALA A 52 -23.18 -5.52 4.30
CA ALA A 52 -23.39 -4.10 4.09
C ALA A 52 -22.40 -3.26 4.91
N ARG A 53 -22.22 -3.60 6.19
CA ARG A 53 -21.24 -2.95 7.07
C ARG A 53 -19.80 -3.22 6.62
N TYR A 54 -19.53 -4.44 6.15
CA TYR A 54 -18.21 -4.75 5.58
C TYR A 54 -17.94 -3.90 4.34
N GLY A 55 -18.89 -3.81 3.42
CA GLY A 55 -18.78 -2.98 2.23
C GLY A 55 -18.56 -1.50 2.56
N ASP A 56 -19.25 -0.98 3.57
CA ASP A 56 -19.09 0.41 4.02
C ASP A 56 -17.71 0.66 4.67
N LEU A 57 -17.19 -0.30 5.44
CA LEU A 57 -15.84 -0.24 6.00
C LEU A 57 -14.76 -0.27 4.91
N VAL A 58 -14.93 -1.13 3.91
CA VAL A 58 -14.03 -1.18 2.75
C VAL A 58 -14.07 0.15 1.98
N ALA A 59 -15.27 0.74 1.79
CA ALA A 59 -15.42 2.04 1.13
C ALA A 59 -14.71 3.15 1.88
N LEU A 60 -14.79 3.20 3.22
CA LEU A 60 -14.01 4.13 4.03
C LEU A 60 -12.50 3.98 3.78
N CYS A 61 -11.98 2.76 3.89
CA CYS A 61 -10.54 2.52 3.75
C CYS A 61 -10.03 2.74 2.31
N GLN A 62 -10.87 2.56 1.30
CA GLN A 62 -10.53 2.91 -0.07
C GLN A 62 -10.66 4.42 -0.36
N PHE A 63 -11.44 5.13 0.41
CA PHE A 63 -11.55 6.59 0.35
C PHE A 63 -10.33 7.27 0.97
N LEU A 64 -9.77 6.72 2.03
CA LEU A 64 -8.61 7.29 2.73
C LEU A 64 -7.30 6.93 2.02
N PRO A 65 -6.26 7.79 2.11
CA PRO A 65 -4.92 7.38 1.73
C PRO A 65 -4.37 6.32 2.68
N GLY A 66 -3.56 5.41 2.14
CA GLY A 66 -2.92 4.36 2.90
C GLY A 66 -3.18 2.95 2.36
N PRO A 67 -2.65 1.91 3.03
CA PRO A 67 -2.81 0.51 2.63
C PRO A 67 -4.21 0.00 2.98
N ALA A 68 -5.19 0.15 2.08
CA ALA A 68 -6.60 -0.13 2.32
C ALA A 68 -6.88 -1.49 3.00
N SER A 69 -6.22 -2.58 2.59
CA SER A 69 -6.41 -3.88 3.22
C SER A 69 -5.96 -3.90 4.69
N SER A 70 -4.82 -3.27 5.00
CA SER A 70 -4.34 -3.16 6.38
C SER A 70 -5.22 -2.23 7.21
N GLN A 71 -5.73 -1.16 6.62
CA GLN A 71 -6.70 -0.27 7.26
C GLN A 71 -8.01 -1.00 7.59
N VAL A 72 -8.55 -1.82 6.66
CA VAL A 72 -9.73 -2.66 6.92
C VAL A 72 -9.46 -3.66 8.04
N GLY A 73 -8.32 -4.37 8.00
CA GLY A 73 -7.93 -5.31 9.05
C GLY A 73 -7.81 -4.63 10.42
N PHE A 74 -7.16 -3.47 10.47
CA PHE A 74 -7.04 -2.66 11.68
C PHE A 74 -8.41 -2.22 12.21
N ALA A 75 -9.29 -1.71 11.36
CA ALA A 75 -10.63 -1.27 11.76
C ALA A 75 -11.52 -2.44 12.26
N LEU A 76 -11.41 -3.63 11.65
CA LEU A 76 -12.03 -4.86 12.15
C LEU A 76 -11.50 -5.24 13.55
N GLY A 77 -10.19 -5.08 13.75
CA GLY A 77 -9.57 -5.26 15.06
C GLY A 77 -10.08 -4.26 16.10
N VAL A 78 -10.21 -2.97 15.72
CA VAL A 78 -10.80 -1.92 16.58
C VAL A 78 -12.24 -2.28 16.95
N LEU A 79 -13.05 -2.71 15.99
CA LEU A 79 -14.45 -3.09 16.20
C LEU A 79 -14.57 -4.25 17.21
N ARG A 80 -13.80 -5.30 17.03
CA ARG A 80 -13.93 -6.54 17.81
C ARG A 80 -13.14 -6.54 19.12
N GLY A 81 -12.07 -5.75 19.20
CA GLY A 81 -11.26 -5.57 20.41
C GLY A 81 -11.71 -4.41 21.30
N GLY A 82 -12.77 -3.69 20.90
CA GLY A 82 -13.31 -2.57 21.68
C GLY A 82 -12.42 -1.31 21.68
N GLY A 83 -11.47 -1.17 20.75
CA GLY A 83 -10.62 0.02 20.64
C GLY A 83 -9.25 -0.19 20.01
N LEU A 84 -8.34 0.75 20.24
CA LEU A 84 -7.03 0.82 19.58
C LEU A 84 -6.19 -0.46 19.74
N ALA A 85 -6.19 -1.06 20.93
CA ALA A 85 -5.40 -2.27 21.20
C ALA A 85 -5.80 -3.46 20.29
N GLY A 86 -7.11 -3.62 20.02
CA GLY A 86 -7.59 -4.62 19.07
C GLY A 86 -7.14 -4.34 17.63
N GLY A 87 -7.16 -3.06 17.22
CA GLY A 87 -6.65 -2.65 15.92
C GLY A 87 -5.16 -2.92 15.75
N LEU A 88 -4.35 -2.56 16.74
CA LEU A 88 -2.91 -2.84 16.73
C LEU A 88 -2.60 -4.34 16.72
N ALA A 89 -3.34 -5.16 17.49
CA ALA A 89 -3.18 -6.61 17.46
C ALA A 89 -3.48 -7.20 16.07
N ALA A 90 -4.52 -6.71 15.41
CA ALA A 90 -4.86 -7.12 14.05
C ALA A 90 -3.76 -6.73 13.04
N TRP A 91 -3.29 -5.48 13.11
CA TRP A 91 -2.24 -4.98 12.22
C TRP A 91 -0.92 -5.73 12.43
N ILE A 92 -0.47 -5.90 13.68
CA ILE A 92 0.76 -6.64 14.01
C ILE A 92 0.64 -8.08 13.53
N GLY A 93 -0.46 -8.78 13.87
CA GLY A 93 -0.67 -10.15 13.45
C GLY A 93 -0.60 -10.34 11.93
N PHE A 94 -1.27 -9.46 11.17
CA PHE A 94 -1.30 -9.56 9.72
C PHE A 94 0.04 -9.20 9.05
N THR A 95 0.80 -8.27 9.64
CA THR A 95 2.01 -7.70 9.03
C THR A 95 3.28 -8.42 9.45
N LEU A 96 3.33 -8.94 10.67
CA LEU A 96 4.55 -9.51 11.27
C LEU A 96 5.21 -10.62 10.42
N PRO A 97 4.48 -11.62 9.88
CA PRO A 97 5.12 -12.68 9.09
C PRO A 97 5.87 -12.14 7.87
N SER A 98 5.22 -11.31 7.08
CA SER A 98 5.85 -10.73 5.89
C SER A 98 6.97 -9.74 6.23
N ALA A 99 6.84 -8.97 7.30
CA ALA A 99 7.89 -8.06 7.75
C ALA A 99 9.16 -8.81 8.18
N LEU A 100 9.01 -9.92 8.92
CA LEU A 100 10.15 -10.77 9.32
C LEU A 100 10.81 -11.42 8.11
N LEU A 101 10.03 -11.93 7.15
CA LEU A 101 10.56 -12.49 5.92
C LEU A 101 11.30 -11.44 5.10
N MET A 102 10.72 -10.26 4.90
CA MET A 102 11.37 -9.17 4.19
C MET A 102 12.65 -8.70 4.87
N PHE A 103 12.68 -8.65 6.20
CA PHE A 103 13.88 -8.36 6.98
C PHE A 103 14.96 -9.45 6.82
N ALA A 104 14.58 -10.72 6.88
CA ALA A 104 15.51 -11.85 6.67
C ALA A 104 16.12 -11.80 5.27
N PHE A 105 15.32 -11.49 4.23
CA PHE A 105 15.83 -11.29 2.87
C PHE A 105 16.78 -10.10 2.77
N ALA A 106 16.52 -9.00 3.49
CA ALA A 106 17.44 -7.87 3.52
C ALA A 106 18.83 -8.26 4.07
N LEU A 107 18.87 -9.09 5.10
CA LEU A 107 20.13 -9.60 5.66
C LEU A 107 20.83 -10.57 4.71
N GLY A 108 20.07 -11.42 4.01
CA GLY A 108 20.59 -12.40 3.04
C GLY A 108 20.97 -11.80 1.68
N ALA A 109 20.50 -10.60 1.34
CA ALA A 109 20.72 -10.00 0.02
C ALA A 109 22.23 -9.83 -0.31
N ALA A 110 23.03 -9.44 0.66
CA ALA A 110 24.49 -9.32 0.51
C ALA A 110 25.18 -10.66 0.21
N SER A 111 24.68 -11.75 0.79
CA SER A 111 25.22 -13.09 0.56
C SER A 111 24.83 -13.67 -0.80
N LEU A 112 23.64 -13.28 -1.31
CA LEU A 112 23.16 -13.72 -2.62
C LEU A 112 23.95 -13.08 -3.77
N VAL A 113 24.44 -11.86 -3.61
CA VAL A 113 25.25 -11.16 -4.63
C VAL A 113 26.57 -11.92 -4.91
N GLY A 114 27.13 -12.65 -3.93
CA GLY A 114 28.37 -13.44 -4.07
C GLY A 114 28.23 -14.80 -4.77
N LEU A 115 27.00 -15.32 -4.96
CA LEU A 115 26.75 -16.69 -5.42
C LEU A 115 26.27 -16.77 -6.90
N GLY A 116 26.53 -15.78 -7.74
CA GLY A 116 26.05 -15.79 -9.13
C GLY A 116 24.55 -15.50 -9.27
N ALA A 117 23.97 -14.81 -8.30
CA ALA A 117 22.54 -14.51 -8.23
C ALA A 117 22.07 -13.39 -9.21
N ALA A 118 22.93 -12.94 -10.12
CA ALA A 118 22.57 -11.90 -11.09
C ALA A 118 21.28 -12.26 -11.85
N GLY A 119 21.12 -13.49 -12.29
CA GLY A 119 19.92 -13.97 -12.98
C GLY A 119 18.69 -14.00 -12.08
N VAL A 120 18.82 -14.33 -10.79
CA VAL A 120 17.72 -14.28 -9.83
C VAL A 120 17.27 -12.83 -9.62
N VAL A 121 18.20 -11.91 -9.43
CA VAL A 121 17.92 -10.47 -9.30
C VAL A 121 17.26 -9.94 -10.56
N HIS A 122 17.76 -10.33 -11.73
CA HIS A 122 17.16 -9.97 -13.02
C HIS A 122 15.72 -10.48 -13.15
N GLY A 123 15.49 -11.75 -12.83
CA GLY A 123 14.13 -12.32 -12.81
C GLY A 123 13.18 -11.58 -11.85
N LEU A 124 13.65 -11.17 -10.67
CA LEU A 124 12.86 -10.37 -9.73
C LEU A 124 12.53 -8.97 -10.29
N LYS A 125 13.42 -8.35 -11.06
CA LYS A 125 13.13 -7.09 -11.76
C LYS A 125 12.06 -7.28 -12.84
N LEU A 126 12.08 -8.38 -13.60
CA LEU A 126 11.02 -8.72 -14.57
C LEU A 126 9.67 -8.97 -13.89
N VAL A 127 9.67 -9.62 -12.71
CA VAL A 127 8.46 -9.72 -11.87
C VAL A 127 7.90 -8.35 -11.53
N ALA A 128 8.75 -7.40 -11.12
CA ALA A 128 8.31 -6.04 -10.81
C ALA A 128 7.60 -5.38 -12.02
N VAL A 129 8.14 -5.54 -13.24
CA VAL A 129 7.49 -5.06 -14.48
C VAL A 129 6.09 -5.67 -14.64
N ALA A 130 5.99 -7.00 -14.59
CA ALA A 130 4.73 -7.71 -14.78
C ALA A 130 3.65 -7.29 -13.77
N VAL A 131 4.03 -7.18 -12.50
CA VAL A 131 3.11 -6.81 -11.40
C VAL A 131 2.71 -5.34 -11.45
N VAL A 132 3.64 -4.43 -11.74
CA VAL A 132 3.31 -3.00 -11.88
C VAL A 132 2.43 -2.77 -13.11
N ALA A 133 2.68 -3.46 -14.22
CA ALA A 133 1.81 -3.41 -15.40
C ALA A 133 0.39 -3.91 -15.06
N GLN A 134 0.26 -5.02 -14.32
CA GLN A 134 -1.04 -5.51 -13.82
C GLN A 134 -1.74 -4.47 -12.94
N ALA A 135 -1.00 -3.83 -12.04
CA ALA A 135 -1.55 -2.81 -11.15
C ALA A 135 -2.06 -1.59 -11.94
N VAL A 136 -1.26 -1.07 -12.89
CA VAL A 136 -1.67 0.02 -13.79
C VAL A 136 -2.93 -0.35 -14.56
N TRP A 137 -2.96 -1.54 -15.17
CA TRP A 137 -4.11 -2.03 -15.91
C TRP A 137 -5.37 -2.11 -15.05
N GLY A 138 -5.28 -2.73 -13.87
CA GLY A 138 -6.41 -2.87 -12.94
C GLY A 138 -6.93 -1.53 -12.45
N MET A 139 -6.03 -0.64 -12.04
CA MET A 139 -6.36 0.71 -11.56
C MET A 139 -6.93 1.59 -12.68
N ALA A 140 -6.37 1.55 -13.88
CA ALA A 140 -6.88 2.31 -15.01
C ALA A 140 -8.34 1.96 -15.32
N ARG A 141 -8.70 0.68 -15.30
CA ARG A 141 -10.09 0.24 -15.54
C ARG A 141 -11.08 0.69 -14.47
N THR A 142 -10.65 0.79 -13.21
CA THR A 142 -11.53 1.12 -12.08
C THR A 142 -11.52 2.60 -11.71
N LEU A 143 -10.36 3.25 -11.77
CA LEU A 143 -10.18 4.62 -11.28
C LEU A 143 -10.23 5.67 -12.40
N THR A 144 -10.03 5.25 -13.68
CA THR A 144 -10.12 6.16 -14.84
C THR A 144 -11.12 5.64 -15.90
N PRO A 145 -12.40 5.34 -15.53
CA PRO A 145 -13.37 4.77 -16.45
C PRO A 145 -13.96 5.76 -17.46
N ASP A 146 -13.69 7.05 -17.32
CA ASP A 146 -14.23 8.11 -18.20
C ASP A 146 -13.13 9.07 -18.69
N ARG A 147 -13.44 9.81 -19.76
CA ARG A 147 -12.49 10.71 -20.43
C ARG A 147 -11.90 11.78 -19.51
N ARG A 148 -12.65 12.26 -18.51
CA ARG A 148 -12.18 13.31 -17.59
C ARG A 148 -11.10 12.77 -16.68
N ARG A 149 -11.29 11.59 -16.11
CA ARG A 149 -10.31 10.93 -15.25
C ARG A 149 -9.10 10.44 -16.04
N ILE A 150 -9.28 9.98 -17.30
CA ILE A 150 -8.16 9.71 -18.20
C ILE A 150 -7.33 10.97 -18.44
N ALA A 151 -7.97 12.11 -18.72
CA ALA A 151 -7.25 13.38 -18.91
C ALA A 151 -6.48 13.81 -17.65
N ILE A 152 -7.04 13.59 -16.45
CA ILE A 152 -6.33 13.85 -15.19
C ILE A 152 -5.10 12.94 -15.06
N ALA A 153 -5.22 11.65 -15.39
CA ALA A 153 -4.10 10.71 -15.35
C ALA A 153 -2.99 11.11 -16.33
N LEU A 154 -3.35 11.51 -17.56
CA LEU A 154 -2.39 12.01 -18.55
C LEU A 154 -1.71 13.31 -18.09
N GLY A 155 -2.48 14.23 -17.48
CA GLY A 155 -1.91 15.45 -16.89
C GLY A 155 -0.94 15.13 -15.75
N ALA A 156 -1.23 14.13 -14.93
CA ALA A 156 -0.34 13.67 -13.86
C ALA A 156 0.96 13.07 -14.43
N ILE A 157 0.91 12.29 -15.53
CA ILE A 157 2.11 11.83 -16.24
C ILE A 157 2.95 13.03 -16.67
N ALA A 158 2.34 14.02 -17.31
CA ALA A 158 3.06 15.22 -17.75
C ALA A 158 3.74 15.95 -16.58
N ILE A 159 3.05 16.10 -15.45
CA ILE A 159 3.61 16.77 -14.27
C ILE A 159 4.84 16.00 -13.74
N VAL A 160 4.76 14.69 -13.55
CA VAL A 160 5.87 13.91 -12.99
C VAL A 160 7.04 13.74 -13.95
N VAL A 161 6.81 13.90 -15.26
CA VAL A 161 7.88 13.92 -16.28
C VAL A 161 8.59 15.28 -16.32
N LEU A 162 7.86 16.37 -16.06
CA LEU A 162 8.41 17.73 -16.07
C LEU A 162 9.03 18.15 -14.74
N VAL A 163 8.56 17.56 -13.63
CA VAL A 163 9.00 17.87 -12.26
C VAL A 163 9.44 16.59 -11.59
N ASP A 164 10.73 16.36 -11.55
CA ASP A 164 11.31 15.16 -10.97
C ASP A 164 11.13 15.08 -9.45
N GLY A 165 11.11 13.85 -8.97
CA GLY A 165 11.16 13.55 -7.53
C GLY A 165 9.85 13.69 -6.78
N PRO A 166 9.88 13.73 -5.43
CA PRO A 166 8.69 13.73 -4.57
C PRO A 166 7.79 14.94 -4.78
N THR A 167 8.36 16.10 -5.12
CA THR A 167 7.60 17.34 -5.35
C THR A 167 6.69 17.23 -6.57
N GLY A 168 7.15 16.58 -7.65
CA GLY A 168 6.33 16.32 -8.84
C GLY A 168 5.14 15.41 -8.55
N GLN A 169 5.36 14.37 -7.74
CA GLN A 169 4.30 13.46 -7.33
C GLN A 169 3.25 14.16 -6.46
N LEU A 170 3.69 14.98 -5.49
CA LEU A 170 2.79 15.81 -4.67
C LEU A 170 1.98 16.78 -5.53
N ALA A 171 2.64 17.49 -6.46
CA ALA A 171 1.99 18.41 -7.37
C ALA A 171 0.94 17.70 -8.26
N ALA A 172 1.27 16.52 -8.78
CA ALA A 172 0.36 15.71 -9.59
C ALA A 172 -0.88 15.28 -8.80
N ILE A 173 -0.71 14.81 -7.54
CA ILE A 173 -1.83 14.42 -6.66
C ILE A 173 -2.69 15.65 -6.33
N ALA A 174 -2.08 16.77 -5.96
CA ALA A 174 -2.80 18.01 -5.62
C ALA A 174 -3.57 18.58 -6.83
N ALA A 175 -2.91 18.63 -8.00
CA ALA A 175 -3.56 19.06 -9.25
C ALA A 175 -4.70 18.11 -9.63
N GLY A 176 -4.50 16.80 -9.49
CA GLY A 176 -5.52 15.79 -9.72
C GLY A 176 -6.72 15.95 -8.78
N ALA A 177 -6.49 16.17 -7.49
CA ALA A 177 -7.56 16.44 -6.52
C ALA A 177 -8.35 17.71 -6.87
N GLY A 178 -7.67 18.81 -7.22
CA GLY A 178 -8.28 20.07 -7.64
C GLY A 178 -9.09 19.94 -8.95
N ALA A 179 -8.54 19.22 -9.94
CA ALA A 179 -9.25 18.92 -11.18
C ALA A 179 -10.46 18.00 -10.91
N GLY A 180 -10.31 16.99 -10.06
CA GLY A 180 -11.39 16.09 -9.65
C GLY A 180 -12.54 16.82 -8.98
N TYR A 181 -12.24 17.74 -8.06
CA TYR A 181 -13.22 18.59 -7.40
C TYR A 181 -14.10 19.34 -8.41
N ARG A 182 -13.51 19.87 -9.51
CA ARG A 182 -14.22 20.66 -10.52
C ARG A 182 -14.87 19.82 -11.62
N LEU A 183 -14.20 18.75 -12.05
CA LEU A 183 -14.56 18.02 -13.27
C LEU A 183 -15.26 16.68 -13.01
N CYS A 184 -14.93 16.01 -11.88
CA CYS A 184 -15.53 14.72 -11.57
C CYS A 184 -16.93 14.92 -10.96
N ARG A 185 -17.85 14.05 -11.38
CA ARG A 185 -19.19 13.97 -10.80
C ARG A 185 -19.46 12.48 -10.56
N GLY A 186 -19.78 12.12 -9.34
CA GLY A 186 -20.11 10.74 -8.97
C GLY A 186 -21.56 10.65 -8.46
N PRO A 187 -22.15 9.45 -8.47
CA PRO A 187 -23.44 9.23 -7.87
C PRO A 187 -23.42 9.63 -6.39
N ALA A 188 -24.58 10.01 -5.85
CA ALA A 188 -24.76 10.26 -4.43
C ALA A 188 -24.31 9.00 -3.64
N ALA A 189 -23.71 9.20 -2.46
CA ALA A 189 -23.39 8.07 -1.59
C ALA A 189 -24.71 7.37 -1.23
N GLN A 190 -24.78 6.07 -1.46
CA GLN A 190 -25.91 5.29 -0.94
C GLN A 190 -25.87 5.35 0.59
N SER A 191 -27.05 5.50 1.20
CA SER A 191 -27.21 5.42 2.65
C SER A 191 -26.98 3.99 3.10
N GLY A 192 -25.77 3.66 3.51
CA GLY A 192 -25.45 2.39 4.17
C GLY A 192 -25.83 2.43 5.65
N PRO A 193 -25.91 1.27 6.33
CA PRO A 193 -26.16 1.21 7.77
C PRO A 193 -25.09 1.97 8.54
N GLU A 194 -25.48 2.59 9.66
CA GLU A 194 -24.51 3.29 10.52
C GLU A 194 -23.43 2.33 11.04
N LEU A 195 -22.18 2.72 10.86
CA LEU A 195 -21.02 1.98 11.37
C LEU A 195 -20.73 2.45 12.80
N SER A 196 -21.42 1.84 13.79
CA SER A 196 -21.12 2.15 15.19
C SER A 196 -19.77 1.54 15.57
N MET A 197 -18.75 2.39 15.71
CA MET A 197 -17.39 1.99 16.07
C MET A 197 -17.04 2.43 17.51
N PRO A 198 -16.31 1.63 18.27
CA PRO A 198 -15.92 1.94 19.66
C PRO A 198 -14.77 2.97 19.71
N VAL A 199 -14.92 4.08 19.00
CA VAL A 199 -13.96 5.17 18.95
C VAL A 199 -14.64 6.48 19.30
N SER A 200 -14.20 7.14 20.37
CA SER A 200 -14.74 8.43 20.76
C SER A 200 -14.31 9.54 19.78
N ARG A 201 -15.15 10.56 19.59
CA ARG A 201 -14.80 11.71 18.74
C ARG A 201 -13.50 12.39 19.17
N ARG A 202 -13.22 12.46 20.50
CA ARG A 202 -11.98 13.04 21.03
C ARG A 202 -10.76 12.22 20.60
N ALA A 203 -10.82 10.91 20.71
CA ALA A 203 -9.75 10.01 20.26
C ALA A 203 -9.55 10.10 18.72
N GLY A 204 -10.64 10.22 17.96
CA GLY A 204 -10.57 10.44 16.52
C GLY A 204 -9.87 11.76 16.16
N ILE A 205 -10.25 12.87 16.80
CA ILE A 205 -9.59 14.18 16.60
C ILE A 205 -8.11 14.10 16.98
N ALA A 206 -7.77 13.50 18.11
CA ALA A 206 -6.38 13.37 18.55
C ALA A 206 -5.53 12.60 17.52
N ALA A 207 -6.07 11.52 16.92
CA ALA A 207 -5.39 10.77 15.87
C ALA A 207 -5.18 11.61 14.58
N LEU A 208 -6.19 12.39 14.17
CA LEU A 208 -6.08 13.28 13.01
C LEU A 208 -5.10 14.43 13.25
N VAL A 209 -5.08 15.01 14.47
CA VAL A 209 -4.10 16.04 14.86
C VAL A 209 -2.70 15.45 14.86
N LEU A 210 -2.50 14.25 15.43
CA LEU A 210 -1.21 13.58 15.44
C LEU A 210 -0.75 13.27 14.01
N PHE A 211 -1.65 12.82 13.11
CA PHE A 211 -1.35 12.64 11.69
C PHE A 211 -0.80 13.93 11.07
N GLY A 212 -1.48 15.05 11.27
CA GLY A 212 -1.06 16.35 10.72
C GLY A 212 0.24 16.88 11.33
N VAL A 213 0.41 16.74 12.64
CA VAL A 213 1.65 17.14 13.34
C VAL A 213 2.84 16.34 12.84
N LEU A 214 2.71 15.02 12.64
CA LEU A 214 3.80 14.20 12.10
C LEU A 214 4.07 14.54 10.63
N LEU A 215 3.02 14.75 9.82
CA LEU A 215 3.16 15.06 8.39
C LEU A 215 3.92 16.37 8.14
N LEU A 216 3.71 17.38 8.99
CA LEU A 216 4.37 18.68 8.88
C LEU A 216 5.65 18.78 9.74
N GLY A 217 5.66 18.12 10.88
CA GLY A 217 6.76 18.19 11.85
C GLY A 217 7.98 17.35 11.47
N LEU A 218 7.77 16.15 10.93
CA LEU A 218 8.90 15.27 10.54
C LEU A 218 9.81 15.92 9.50
N PRO A 219 9.32 16.49 8.38
CA PRO A 219 10.20 17.14 7.41
C PRO A 219 10.93 18.35 8.00
N LEU A 220 10.29 19.12 8.88
CA LEU A 220 10.93 20.26 9.55
C LEU A 220 12.05 19.78 10.48
N LEU A 221 11.78 18.78 11.33
CA LEU A 221 12.77 18.22 12.25
C LEU A 221 13.92 17.54 11.51
N SER A 222 13.62 16.81 10.45
CA SER A 222 14.63 16.18 9.60
C SER A 222 15.54 17.21 8.95
N GLY A 223 14.96 18.28 8.38
CA GLY A 223 15.70 19.38 7.77
C GLY A 223 16.57 20.17 8.72
N LEU A 224 16.08 20.41 9.96
CA LEU A 224 16.82 21.17 10.98
C LEU A 224 17.96 20.37 11.63
N THR A 225 17.77 19.06 11.81
CA THR A 225 18.72 18.23 12.57
C THR A 225 19.70 17.47 11.70
N GLY A 226 19.33 17.16 10.46
CA GLY A 226 20.11 16.29 9.57
C GLY A 226 20.24 14.84 10.05
N HIS A 227 19.49 14.44 11.12
CA HIS A 227 19.56 13.10 11.67
C HIS A 227 18.92 12.06 10.74
N ARG A 228 19.71 11.08 10.31
CA ARG A 228 19.27 10.02 9.38
C ARG A 228 18.02 9.24 9.84
N PRO A 229 17.85 8.88 11.13
CA PRO A 229 16.61 8.27 11.60
C PRO A 229 15.36 9.14 11.38
N LEU A 230 15.46 10.44 11.59
CA LEU A 230 14.35 11.38 11.33
C LEU A 230 14.06 11.53 9.84
N ALA A 231 15.09 11.56 9.00
CA ALA A 231 14.93 11.58 7.55
C ALA A 231 14.24 10.30 7.04
N LEU A 232 14.59 9.14 7.61
CA LEU A 232 13.94 7.88 7.27
C LEU A 232 12.47 7.87 7.73
N LEU A 233 12.18 8.32 8.96
CA LEU A 233 10.81 8.44 9.44
C LEU A 233 9.98 9.39 8.57
N ASP A 234 10.52 10.54 8.18
CA ASP A 234 9.86 11.50 7.30
C ASP A 234 9.56 10.90 5.93
N ALA A 235 10.55 10.33 5.25
CA ALA A 235 10.41 9.76 3.92
C ALA A 235 9.33 8.66 3.86
N PHE A 236 9.36 7.73 4.83
CA PHE A 236 8.40 6.63 4.88
C PHE A 236 7.02 7.09 5.36
N TYR A 237 6.94 8.03 6.30
CA TYR A 237 5.66 8.58 6.76
C TYR A 237 4.94 9.35 5.62
N ARG A 238 5.65 10.23 4.92
CA ARG A 238 5.10 10.94 3.76
C ARG A 238 4.67 9.97 2.66
N SER A 239 5.50 8.99 2.33
CA SER A 239 5.14 7.96 1.36
C SER A 239 3.85 7.24 1.76
N GLY A 240 3.71 6.83 3.03
CA GLY A 240 2.50 6.18 3.52
C GLY A 240 1.25 7.08 3.53
N ALA A 241 1.42 8.37 3.80
CA ALA A 241 0.34 9.36 3.82
C ALA A 241 -0.19 9.70 2.42
N LEU A 242 0.57 9.44 1.37
CA LEU A 242 0.27 9.82 -0.01
C LEU A 242 -0.15 8.65 -0.91
N VAL A 243 -0.30 7.46 -0.34
CA VAL A 243 -0.79 6.30 -1.10
C VAL A 243 -2.29 6.42 -1.29
N PHE A 244 -2.72 6.78 -2.49
CA PHE A 244 -4.11 6.77 -2.91
C PHE A 244 -4.36 5.66 -3.93
N GLY A 245 -5.54 5.09 -3.96
CA GLY A 245 -5.99 4.19 -5.03
C GLY A 245 -5.43 2.77 -5.01
N GLY A 246 -4.51 2.42 -4.11
CA GLY A 246 -4.01 1.03 -3.99
C GLY A 246 -2.58 0.90 -3.51
N GLY A 247 -2.24 -0.29 -3.00
CA GLY A 247 -0.93 -0.56 -2.38
C GLY A 247 0.29 -0.43 -3.30
N HIS A 248 0.12 -0.62 -4.60
CA HIS A 248 1.23 -0.53 -5.56
C HIS A 248 1.74 0.90 -5.81
N VAL A 249 0.92 1.89 -5.48
CA VAL A 249 1.28 3.32 -5.58
C VAL A 249 2.41 3.71 -4.64
N VAL A 250 2.63 2.94 -3.60
CA VAL A 250 3.77 3.13 -2.69
C VAL A 250 5.13 3.00 -3.41
N LEU A 251 5.17 2.24 -4.53
CA LEU A 251 6.42 2.00 -5.27
C LEU A 251 7.06 3.31 -5.76
N PRO A 252 6.43 4.15 -6.61
CA PRO A 252 7.06 5.38 -7.07
C PRO A 252 7.36 6.35 -5.93
N LEU A 253 6.52 6.38 -4.88
CA LEU A 253 6.74 7.24 -3.71
C LEU A 253 8.00 6.84 -2.95
N LEU A 254 8.14 5.54 -2.61
CA LEU A 254 9.33 5.04 -1.91
C LEU A 254 10.57 5.11 -2.79
N GLN A 255 10.44 4.90 -4.11
CA GLN A 255 11.56 4.99 -5.02
C GLN A 255 12.12 6.42 -5.08
N ALA A 256 11.25 7.43 -5.16
CA ALA A 256 11.65 8.83 -5.13
C ALA A 256 12.33 9.22 -3.80
N GLU A 257 11.94 8.60 -2.69
CA GLU A 257 12.50 8.90 -1.38
C GLU A 257 13.77 8.08 -1.05
N THR A 258 13.97 6.90 -1.63
CA THR A 258 15.06 5.99 -1.24
C THR A 258 16.10 5.80 -2.34
N VAL A 259 15.68 5.72 -3.60
CA VAL A 259 16.60 5.52 -4.74
C VAL A 259 17.13 6.85 -5.25
N ALA A 260 16.25 7.84 -5.47
CA ALA A 260 16.69 9.15 -5.96
C ALA A 260 17.61 9.89 -4.96
N THR A 261 17.47 9.60 -3.66
CA THR A 261 18.35 10.12 -2.60
C THR A 261 19.65 9.32 -2.42
N GLY A 262 19.81 8.23 -3.17
CA GLY A 262 21.02 7.38 -3.10
C GLY A 262 21.08 6.48 -1.85
N TRP A 263 19.98 6.30 -1.10
CA TRP A 263 19.99 5.41 0.07
C TRP A 263 20.04 3.93 -0.31
N ILE A 264 19.41 3.57 -1.42
CA ILE A 264 19.30 2.19 -1.89
C ILE A 264 19.52 2.19 -3.41
N PRO A 265 20.35 1.28 -3.95
CA PRO A 265 20.46 1.10 -5.40
C PRO A 265 19.14 0.67 -6.02
N ASN A 266 18.84 1.19 -7.22
CA ASN A 266 17.58 0.88 -7.91
C ASN A 266 17.38 -0.63 -8.15
N GLU A 267 18.46 -1.36 -8.43
CA GLU A 267 18.40 -2.82 -8.61
C GLU A 267 17.94 -3.54 -7.33
N THR A 268 18.50 -3.16 -6.18
CA THR A 268 18.13 -3.70 -4.86
C THR A 268 16.68 -3.36 -4.55
N PHE A 269 16.24 -2.14 -4.85
CA PHE A 269 14.86 -1.71 -4.66
C PHE A 269 13.88 -2.57 -5.48
N LEU A 270 14.13 -2.72 -6.79
CA LEU A 270 13.24 -3.50 -7.68
C LEU A 270 13.26 -5.00 -7.35
N ALA A 271 14.41 -5.57 -7.00
CA ALA A 271 14.51 -6.96 -6.56
C ALA A 271 13.71 -7.20 -5.28
N GLY A 272 13.84 -6.32 -4.29
CA GLY A 272 13.06 -6.39 -3.04
C GLY A 272 11.56 -6.22 -3.29
N TYR A 273 11.16 -5.34 -4.21
CA TYR A 273 9.75 -5.18 -4.59
C TYR A 273 9.20 -6.43 -5.28
N GLY A 274 9.94 -7.01 -6.23
CA GLY A 274 9.57 -8.27 -6.88
C GLY A 274 9.40 -9.41 -5.86
N LEU A 275 10.32 -9.51 -4.91
CA LEU A 275 10.27 -10.48 -3.83
C LEU A 275 9.04 -10.29 -2.92
N ALA A 276 8.69 -9.06 -2.59
CA ALA A 276 7.51 -8.76 -1.79
C ALA A 276 6.21 -9.28 -2.41
N GLN A 277 6.15 -9.45 -3.73
CA GLN A 277 5.00 -10.02 -4.45
C GLN A 277 4.85 -11.53 -4.26
N ALA A 278 5.92 -12.23 -3.87
CA ALA A 278 5.89 -13.66 -3.58
C ALA A 278 5.40 -13.98 -2.17
N LEU A 279 5.40 -12.99 -1.28
CA LEU A 279 5.09 -13.21 0.13
C LEU A 279 3.60 -13.05 0.44
N PRO A 280 3.09 -13.81 1.41
CA PRO A 280 1.76 -13.54 1.96
C PRO A 280 1.80 -12.30 2.85
N GLY A 281 0.65 -11.63 3.03
CA GLY A 281 0.56 -10.45 3.88
C GLY A 281 0.68 -9.13 3.13
N PRO A 282 0.72 -7.98 3.84
CA PRO A 282 0.62 -6.68 3.20
C PRO A 282 1.89 -6.32 2.43
N LEU A 283 1.72 -5.80 1.20
CA LEU A 283 2.82 -5.32 0.37
C LEU A 283 3.70 -4.26 1.09
N PHE A 284 3.11 -3.47 1.96
CA PHE A 284 3.83 -2.45 2.74
C PHE A 284 4.89 -3.04 3.69
N ALA A 285 4.88 -4.35 3.96
CA ALA A 285 5.96 -5.03 4.65
C ALA A 285 7.32 -4.89 3.92
N PHE A 286 7.31 -4.53 2.63
CA PHE A 286 8.48 -4.12 1.86
C PHE A 286 9.29 -3.00 2.54
N ALA A 287 8.65 -2.14 3.34
CA ALA A 287 9.35 -1.13 4.14
C ALA A 287 10.40 -1.73 5.09
N ALA A 288 10.16 -2.93 5.63
CA ALA A 288 11.14 -3.58 6.50
C ALA A 288 12.43 -3.93 5.75
N PHE A 289 12.32 -4.37 4.49
CA PHE A 289 13.47 -4.59 3.61
C PHE A 289 14.22 -3.29 3.32
N LEU A 290 13.50 -2.26 2.89
CA LEU A 290 14.11 -0.97 2.54
C LEU A 290 14.78 -0.31 3.75
N GLY A 291 14.11 -0.31 4.90
CA GLY A 291 14.67 0.25 6.13
C GLY A 291 15.92 -0.48 6.61
N ALA A 292 15.97 -1.81 6.44
CA ALA A 292 17.17 -2.60 6.74
C ALA A 292 18.35 -2.24 5.81
N GLN A 293 18.06 -1.97 4.53
CA GLN A 293 19.06 -1.61 3.50
C GLN A 293 19.49 -0.14 3.55
N ALA A 294 18.74 0.72 4.23
CA ALA A 294 19.01 2.17 4.26
C ALA A 294 20.28 2.58 5.04
N GLY A 295 21.07 1.63 5.53
CA GLY A 295 22.38 1.87 6.16
C GLY A 295 22.31 2.71 7.43
N MET A 296 21.41 2.36 8.36
CA MET A 296 21.25 3.04 9.63
C MET A 296 22.42 2.77 10.57
N THR A 297 22.94 3.82 11.22
CA THR A 297 23.98 3.68 12.25
C THR A 297 23.56 2.82 13.42
N ALA A 298 22.24 2.80 13.75
CA ALA A 298 21.65 1.95 14.79
C ALA A 298 21.42 0.49 14.33
N GLY A 299 21.88 0.11 13.13
CA GLY A 299 21.77 -1.23 12.56
C GLY A 299 20.48 -1.50 11.78
N ALA A 300 20.53 -2.56 10.97
CA ALA A 300 19.44 -2.99 10.09
C ALA A 300 18.10 -3.25 10.80
N PRO A 301 18.04 -3.87 12.01
CA PRO A 301 16.78 -4.10 12.69
C PRO A 301 16.04 -2.80 13.03
N THR A 302 16.78 -1.78 13.48
CA THR A 302 16.22 -0.47 13.82
C THR A 302 15.68 0.23 12.58
N GLY A 303 16.44 0.21 11.47
CA GLY A 303 15.99 0.75 10.20
C GLY A 303 14.72 0.08 9.69
N ALA A 304 14.68 -1.26 9.73
CA ALA A 304 13.50 -2.03 9.34
C ALA A 304 12.25 -1.67 10.17
N ALA A 305 12.41 -1.61 11.50
CA ALA A 305 11.30 -1.28 12.40
C ALA A 305 10.78 0.15 12.19
N LEU A 306 11.70 1.14 12.11
CA LEU A 306 11.34 2.54 11.89
C LEU A 306 10.62 2.75 10.55
N ALA A 307 11.15 2.19 9.47
CA ALA A 307 10.55 2.29 8.14
C ALA A 307 9.17 1.63 8.09
N LEU A 308 9.03 0.44 8.67
CA LEU A 308 7.77 -0.27 8.74
C LEU A 308 6.71 0.53 9.50
N LEU A 309 7.04 0.98 10.71
CA LEU A 309 6.14 1.79 11.54
C LEU A 309 5.76 3.09 10.84
N ALA A 310 6.73 3.82 10.29
CA ALA A 310 6.51 5.10 9.64
C ALA A 310 5.60 4.97 8.41
N LEU A 311 5.75 3.91 7.61
CA LEU A 311 4.95 3.71 6.41
C LEU A 311 3.47 3.38 6.71
N PHE A 312 3.21 2.60 7.76
CA PHE A 312 1.83 2.23 8.12
C PHE A 312 1.11 3.27 8.97
N LEU A 313 1.84 3.98 9.82
CA LEU A 313 1.28 4.88 10.85
C LEU A 313 0.30 5.90 10.28
N PRO A 314 0.57 6.64 9.18
CA PRO A 314 -0.36 7.63 8.66
C PRO A 314 -1.71 7.02 8.26
N GLY A 315 -1.70 5.87 7.59
CA GLY A 315 -2.92 5.16 7.20
C GLY A 315 -3.73 4.66 8.40
N LEU A 316 -3.06 4.18 9.46
CA LEU A 316 -3.71 3.73 10.70
C LEU A 316 -4.30 4.91 11.48
N LEU A 317 -3.58 6.04 11.57
CA LEU A 317 -4.07 7.26 12.20
C LEU A 317 -5.29 7.82 11.46
N LEU A 318 -5.25 7.83 10.13
CA LEU A 318 -6.36 8.32 9.31
C LEU A 318 -7.61 7.46 9.47
N VAL A 319 -7.49 6.14 9.40
CA VAL A 319 -8.68 5.28 9.55
C VAL A 319 -9.23 5.39 10.97
N TYR A 320 -8.39 5.32 12.00
CA TYR A 320 -8.83 5.46 13.40
C TYR A 320 -9.49 6.81 13.65
N GLY A 321 -8.89 7.87 13.13
CA GLY A 321 -9.35 9.25 13.28
C GLY A 321 -10.66 9.54 12.55
N THR A 322 -10.91 8.92 11.40
CA THR A 322 -12.10 9.17 10.59
C THR A 322 -13.29 8.29 10.95
N LEU A 323 -13.07 7.13 11.60
CA LEU A 323 -14.15 6.21 11.98
C LEU A 323 -15.34 6.90 12.66
N PRO A 324 -15.18 7.80 13.68
CA PRO A 324 -16.30 8.46 14.33
C PRO A 324 -17.00 9.53 13.48
N PHE A 325 -16.43 9.90 12.33
CA PHE A 325 -16.94 10.96 11.44
C PHE A 325 -17.39 10.43 10.08
N TRP A 326 -17.27 9.12 9.85
CA TRP A 326 -17.48 8.52 8.52
C TRP A 326 -18.85 8.84 7.92
N ASP A 327 -19.91 8.74 8.71
CA ASP A 327 -21.28 9.01 8.23
C ASP A 327 -21.47 10.45 7.71
N GLY A 328 -20.78 11.41 8.30
CA GLY A 328 -20.71 12.78 7.80
C GLY A 328 -19.87 12.89 6.53
N LEU A 329 -18.68 12.29 6.54
CA LEU A 329 -17.68 12.40 5.47
C LEU A 329 -18.18 11.80 4.15
N ARG A 330 -18.80 10.63 4.17
CA ARG A 330 -19.33 9.96 2.98
C ARG A 330 -20.40 10.77 2.23
N ARG A 331 -21.08 11.69 2.92
CA ARG A 331 -22.11 12.57 2.34
C ARG A 331 -21.52 13.80 1.62
N HIS A 332 -20.26 14.14 1.87
CA HIS A 332 -19.62 15.32 1.28
C HIS A 332 -19.20 15.07 -0.19
N ALA A 333 -19.99 15.57 -1.12
CA ALA A 333 -19.73 15.41 -2.56
C ALA A 333 -18.37 15.97 -2.98
N ALA A 334 -17.98 17.13 -2.43
CA ALA A 334 -16.70 17.79 -2.72
C ALA A 334 -15.49 16.90 -2.40
N ALA A 335 -15.48 16.26 -1.23
CA ALA A 335 -14.40 15.37 -0.82
C ALA A 335 -14.31 14.15 -1.77
N ARG A 336 -15.45 13.55 -2.12
CA ARG A 336 -15.48 12.42 -3.07
C ARG A 336 -14.94 12.80 -4.44
N HIS A 337 -15.33 13.96 -4.98
CA HIS A 337 -14.87 14.41 -6.29
C HIS A 337 -13.36 14.67 -6.29
N ALA A 338 -12.83 15.31 -5.25
CA ALA A 338 -11.40 15.51 -5.07
C ALA A 338 -10.64 14.18 -5.02
N MET A 339 -11.15 13.19 -4.26
CA MET A 339 -10.55 11.86 -4.17
C MET A 339 -10.58 11.11 -5.51
N MET A 340 -11.66 11.22 -6.29
CA MET A 340 -11.72 10.63 -7.63
C MET A 340 -10.61 11.18 -8.53
N GLY A 341 -10.31 12.46 -8.44
CA GLY A 341 -9.24 13.09 -9.20
C GLY A 341 -7.85 12.73 -8.68
N ALA A 342 -7.64 12.69 -7.37
CA ALA A 342 -6.39 12.20 -6.77
C ALA A 342 -6.10 10.77 -7.19
N ASN A 343 -7.08 9.87 -7.10
CA ASN A 343 -6.95 8.48 -7.54
C ASN A 343 -6.64 8.36 -9.04
N ALA A 344 -7.24 9.20 -9.89
CA ALA A 344 -6.92 9.23 -11.32
C ALA A 344 -5.47 9.71 -11.57
N ALA A 345 -5.00 10.75 -10.86
CA ALA A 345 -3.63 11.22 -10.95
C ALA A 345 -2.62 10.12 -10.56
N VAL A 346 -2.93 9.35 -9.53
CA VAL A 346 -2.10 8.24 -9.07
C VAL A 346 -1.96 7.14 -10.13
N VAL A 347 -3.00 6.86 -10.93
CA VAL A 347 -2.87 5.95 -12.08
C VAL A 347 -1.82 6.46 -13.06
N GLY A 348 -1.81 7.77 -13.32
CA GLY A 348 -0.80 8.41 -14.17
C GLY A 348 0.61 8.31 -13.60
N ILE A 349 0.78 8.58 -12.30
CA ILE A 349 2.08 8.47 -11.62
C ILE A 349 2.62 7.03 -11.71
N LEU A 350 1.78 6.03 -11.46
CA LEU A 350 2.19 4.63 -11.53
C LEU A 350 2.49 4.18 -12.97
N ALA A 351 1.75 4.71 -13.96
CA ALA A 351 2.01 4.46 -15.37
C ALA A 351 3.36 5.07 -15.83
N ALA A 352 3.69 6.28 -15.37
CA ALA A 352 4.99 6.87 -15.60
C ALA A 352 6.12 6.04 -14.95
N ALA A 353 5.94 5.60 -13.71
CA ALA A 353 6.90 4.77 -12.99
C ALA A 353 7.07 3.39 -13.65
N LEU A 354 6.03 2.80 -14.24
CA LEU A 354 6.12 1.56 -15.00
C LEU A 354 7.12 1.70 -16.16
N TYR A 355 7.11 2.82 -16.88
CA TYR A 355 8.06 3.05 -17.95
C TYR A 355 9.46 3.39 -17.37
N HIS A 356 9.55 4.42 -16.57
CA HIS A 356 10.79 4.84 -15.94
C HIS A 356 10.59 5.01 -14.44
N PRO A 357 11.31 4.23 -13.61
CA PRO A 357 12.48 3.41 -13.94
C PRO A 357 12.22 1.90 -14.01
N VAL A 358 10.98 1.40 -13.85
CA VAL A 358 10.73 -0.05 -13.68
C VAL A 358 11.09 -0.84 -14.95
N TRP A 359 10.54 -0.43 -16.09
CA TRP A 359 10.81 -1.07 -17.38
C TRP A 359 12.27 -0.88 -17.81
N THR A 360 12.76 0.35 -17.78
CA THR A 360 14.12 0.69 -18.25
C THR A 360 15.23 0.04 -17.43
N ALA A 361 14.98 -0.34 -16.18
CA ALA A 361 15.96 -1.04 -15.34
C ALA A 361 15.89 -2.57 -15.40
N ALA A 362 14.85 -3.12 -16.05
CA ALA A 362 14.59 -4.56 -16.05
C ALA A 362 14.60 -5.18 -17.44
N VAL A 363 14.20 -4.44 -18.48
CA VAL A 363 14.01 -4.95 -19.83
C VAL A 363 15.12 -4.42 -20.73
N PHE A 364 16.05 -5.28 -21.11
CA PHE A 364 17.20 -4.92 -21.92
C PHE A 364 17.10 -5.42 -23.37
N ASP A 365 16.30 -6.48 -23.60
CA ASP A 365 16.11 -7.07 -24.92
C ASP A 365 14.66 -7.58 -25.12
N ILE A 366 14.41 -8.14 -26.29
CA ILE A 366 13.09 -8.69 -26.67
C ILE A 366 12.69 -9.91 -25.81
N ARG A 367 13.68 -10.68 -25.34
CA ARG A 367 13.44 -11.85 -24.49
C ARG A 367 12.90 -11.41 -23.12
N ASP A 368 13.52 -10.42 -22.54
CA ASP A 368 13.05 -9.80 -21.28
C ASP A 368 11.62 -9.26 -21.41
N ALA A 369 11.36 -8.56 -22.53
CA ALA A 369 10.03 -8.04 -22.82
C ALA A 369 8.99 -9.19 -22.95
N CYS A 370 9.33 -10.29 -23.62
CA CYS A 370 8.44 -11.45 -23.73
C CYS A 370 8.19 -12.11 -22.36
N ILE A 371 9.22 -12.26 -21.53
CA ILE A 371 9.10 -12.83 -20.17
C ILE A 371 8.20 -11.94 -19.30
N ALA A 372 8.43 -10.63 -19.29
CA ALA A 372 7.63 -9.67 -18.52
C ALA A 372 6.16 -9.65 -19.00
N LEU A 373 5.93 -9.66 -20.32
CA LEU A 373 4.60 -9.73 -20.91
C LEU A 373 3.89 -11.05 -20.58
N GLY A 374 4.61 -12.18 -20.65
CA GLY A 374 4.11 -13.50 -20.23
C GLY A 374 3.67 -13.49 -18.75
N GLY A 375 4.49 -12.92 -17.86
CA GLY A 375 4.14 -12.71 -16.45
C GLY A 375 2.88 -11.85 -16.27
N PHE A 376 2.79 -10.73 -16.98
CA PHE A 376 1.61 -9.88 -16.99
C PHE A 376 0.35 -10.62 -17.45
N MET A 377 0.44 -11.41 -18.53
CA MET A 377 -0.68 -12.22 -19.01
C MET A 377 -1.10 -13.28 -17.99
N LEU A 378 -0.15 -14.01 -17.39
CA LEU A 378 -0.43 -14.99 -16.35
C LEU A 378 -1.19 -14.36 -15.17
N LEU A 379 -0.77 -13.18 -14.72
CA LEU A 379 -1.43 -12.46 -13.63
C LEU A 379 -2.82 -11.94 -14.03
N THR A 380 -3.00 -11.46 -15.25
CA THR A 380 -4.20 -10.72 -15.67
C THR A 380 -5.27 -11.62 -16.30
N LEU A 381 -4.89 -12.51 -17.22
CA LEU A 381 -5.82 -13.38 -17.96
C LEU A 381 -6.07 -14.69 -17.23
N TRP A 382 -5.01 -15.37 -16.81
CA TRP A 382 -5.13 -16.66 -16.11
C TRP A 382 -5.32 -16.53 -14.60
N LYS A 383 -5.17 -15.30 -14.05
CA LYS A 383 -5.30 -15.02 -12.60
C LYS A 383 -4.42 -15.94 -11.75
N THR A 384 -3.26 -16.30 -12.30
CA THR A 384 -2.28 -17.14 -11.60
C THR A 384 -1.83 -16.45 -10.32
N PRO A 385 -1.71 -17.18 -9.20
CA PRO A 385 -1.19 -16.61 -7.96
C PRO A 385 0.18 -15.97 -8.16
N SER A 386 0.40 -14.77 -7.59
CA SER A 386 1.62 -13.98 -7.81
C SER A 386 2.90 -14.74 -7.46
N TRP A 387 2.90 -15.55 -6.40
CA TRP A 387 4.06 -16.34 -5.99
C TRP A 387 4.51 -17.36 -7.04
N ILE A 388 3.57 -17.97 -7.81
CA ILE A 388 3.90 -18.87 -8.91
C ILE A 388 4.60 -18.09 -10.04
N VAL A 389 4.06 -16.91 -10.38
CA VAL A 389 4.65 -16.04 -11.40
C VAL A 389 6.05 -15.59 -10.99
N VAL A 390 6.26 -15.26 -9.71
CA VAL A 390 7.60 -14.95 -9.19
C VAL A 390 8.57 -16.09 -9.41
N ILE A 391 8.22 -17.32 -9.01
CA ILE A 391 9.08 -18.50 -9.20
C ILE A 391 9.41 -18.71 -10.68
N LEU A 392 8.40 -18.63 -11.56
CA LEU A 392 8.58 -18.83 -12.99
C LEU A 392 9.52 -17.79 -13.62
N LEU A 393 9.29 -16.49 -13.33
CA LEU A 393 10.08 -15.42 -13.92
C LEU A 393 11.52 -15.41 -13.36
N VAL A 394 11.69 -15.73 -12.09
CA VAL A 394 13.02 -15.88 -11.49
C VAL A 394 13.77 -17.05 -12.13
N ALA A 395 13.14 -18.20 -12.34
CA ALA A 395 13.76 -19.33 -13.03
C ALA A 395 14.16 -18.99 -14.46
N LEU A 396 13.29 -18.29 -15.22
CA LEU A 396 13.59 -17.85 -16.57
C LEU A 396 14.71 -16.81 -16.63
N GLY A 397 14.76 -15.88 -15.67
CA GLY A 397 15.83 -14.89 -15.53
C GLY A 397 17.17 -15.54 -15.19
N ALA A 398 17.17 -16.57 -14.33
CA ALA A 398 18.38 -17.31 -13.96
C ALA A 398 18.98 -18.09 -15.14
N VAL A 399 18.14 -18.72 -15.98
CA VAL A 399 18.58 -19.42 -17.19
C VAL A 399 19.09 -18.46 -18.27
N GLY A 400 18.61 -17.22 -18.30
CA GLY A 400 19.00 -16.23 -19.28
C GLY A 400 20.32 -15.51 -19.01
N ALA A 401 20.80 -15.58 -17.79
CA ALA A 401 22.06 -14.95 -17.37
C ALA A 401 23.28 -15.89 -17.49
N SER A 402 23.09 -17.16 -17.88
CA SER A 402 24.14 -18.13 -18.22
C SER A 402 24.49 -18.04 -19.71
#